data_afa64fad2c66dd0a1f6b44df9e73d774
#
_entry.id   afa64fad2c66dd0a1f6b44df9e73d774
#
_cell.length_a   1.000
_cell.length_b   1.000
_cell.length_c   1.000
_cell.angle_alpha   90.00
_cell.angle_beta   90.00
_cell.angle_gamma   90.00
#
_symmetry.space_group_name_H-M   'P 1'
#
loop_
_entity.id
_entity.type
_entity.pdbx_description
1 polymer ?
#
loop_
_entity_poly.entity_id
_entity_poly.type
_entity_poly.pdbx_seq_one_letter_code
_entity_poly.pdbx_strand_id
1 'polypeptide(L)'
;KTESSSVQGVIIESVENIANVLKRGKKIYAAAFNGLAQQDLDALKKNKKQIIKLSDEVDELRDNVFYFIKNLDDSSVGASNFYILILGYLQDMTQSLTYITKVSHKHVHNNHKKLKFNQIKELSQINDSIQQLFSEAIDTFSSQSFERIGSIIEQKSKIYAILKSNIETQVQRTRTEESSPKNTTLYFSLLLETKDLLNATTGLLEEYHTEY
;
A
#
# COMPACT_ATOMS: atom_id res chain seq x y z
N LYS A 1 14.87 -24.31 -9.27
CA LYS A 1 15.62 -23.17 -9.70
C LYS A 1 16.65 -22.85 -8.65
N THR A 2 17.90 -22.99 -9.03
CA THR A 2 19.03 -22.99 -8.10
C THR A 2 19.28 -21.63 -7.44
N GLU A 3 18.90 -20.55 -8.09
CA GLU A 3 19.14 -19.20 -7.60
C GLU A 3 18.29 -18.85 -6.37
N SER A 4 17.07 -19.38 -6.26
CA SER A 4 16.19 -19.11 -5.13
C SER A 4 16.59 -19.84 -3.85
N SER A 5 17.61 -20.70 -3.89
CA SER A 5 18.09 -21.39 -2.70
C SER A 5 18.94 -20.50 -1.78
N SER A 6 19.40 -19.34 -2.24
CA SER A 6 20.22 -18.39 -1.48
C SER A 6 19.44 -17.12 -1.18
N VAL A 7 19.87 -16.35 -0.16
CA VAL A 7 19.27 -15.04 0.15
C VAL A 7 19.34 -14.12 -1.06
N GLN A 8 20.49 -14.07 -1.73
CA GLN A 8 20.67 -13.25 -2.94
C GLN A 8 19.75 -13.69 -4.07
N GLY A 9 19.59 -15.00 -4.27
CA GLY A 9 18.68 -15.55 -5.27
C GLY A 9 17.23 -15.17 -4.96
N VAL A 10 16.82 -15.23 -3.70
CA VAL A 10 15.47 -14.82 -3.27
C VAL A 10 15.23 -13.34 -3.54
N ILE A 11 16.20 -12.49 -3.25
CA ILE A 11 16.12 -11.05 -3.51
C ILE A 11 15.88 -10.81 -5.00
N ILE A 12 16.68 -11.45 -5.86
CA ILE A 12 16.57 -11.29 -7.32
C ILE A 12 15.20 -11.77 -7.84
N GLU A 13 14.76 -12.95 -7.43
CA GLU A 13 13.47 -13.51 -7.88
C GLU A 13 12.27 -12.71 -7.38
N SER A 14 12.35 -12.19 -6.17
CA SER A 14 11.24 -11.45 -5.56
C SER A 14 11.08 -10.04 -6.12
N VAL A 15 12.12 -9.46 -6.71
CA VAL A 15 12.10 -8.07 -7.22
C VAL A 15 10.95 -7.84 -8.20
N GLU A 16 10.74 -8.74 -9.15
CA GLU A 16 9.66 -8.61 -10.13
C GLU A 16 8.28 -8.63 -9.47
N ASN A 17 8.09 -9.55 -8.52
CA ASN A 17 6.83 -9.66 -7.80
C ASN A 17 6.54 -8.39 -7.01
N ILE A 18 7.53 -7.85 -6.33
CA ILE A 18 7.40 -6.63 -5.54
C ILE A 18 7.14 -5.43 -6.43
N ALA A 19 7.90 -5.29 -7.52
CA ALA A 19 7.69 -4.20 -8.47
C ALA A 19 6.27 -4.25 -9.05
N ASN A 20 5.76 -5.43 -9.34
CA ASN A 20 4.40 -5.61 -9.82
C ASN A 20 3.35 -5.15 -8.79
N VAL A 21 3.52 -5.55 -7.52
CA VAL A 21 2.61 -5.14 -6.44
C VAL A 21 2.66 -3.63 -6.23
N LEU A 22 3.86 -3.04 -6.24
CA LEU A 22 4.03 -1.60 -6.08
C LEU A 22 3.37 -0.83 -7.23
N LYS A 23 3.58 -1.25 -8.47
CA LYS A 23 2.98 -0.60 -9.65
C LYS A 23 1.46 -0.65 -9.62
N ARG A 24 0.92 -1.82 -9.34
CA ARG A 24 -0.53 -2.03 -9.31
C ARG A 24 -1.15 -1.38 -8.08
N GLY A 25 -0.49 -1.47 -6.93
CA GLY A 25 -0.93 -0.81 -5.70
C GLY A 25 -0.99 0.70 -5.84
N LYS A 26 0.01 1.29 -6.50
CA LYS A 26 0.04 2.72 -6.82
C LYS A 26 -1.20 3.14 -7.61
N LYS A 27 -1.53 2.40 -8.66
CA LYS A 27 -2.70 2.67 -9.52
C LYS A 27 -4.01 2.50 -8.75
N ILE A 28 -4.11 1.45 -7.94
CA ILE A 28 -5.31 1.16 -7.15
C ILE A 28 -5.58 2.26 -6.13
N TYR A 29 -4.54 2.75 -5.46
CA TYR A 29 -4.68 3.84 -4.50
C TYR A 29 -5.18 5.11 -5.19
N ALA A 30 -4.56 5.50 -6.30
CA ALA A 30 -4.97 6.67 -7.07
C ALA A 30 -6.41 6.53 -7.59
N ALA A 31 -6.78 5.35 -8.09
CA ALA A 31 -8.12 5.10 -8.61
C ALA A 31 -9.19 5.16 -7.51
N ALA A 32 -8.87 4.72 -6.30
CA ALA A 32 -9.78 4.83 -5.16
C ALA A 32 -10.03 6.30 -4.82
N PHE A 33 -8.97 7.10 -4.74
CA PHE A 33 -9.09 8.53 -4.47
C PHE A 33 -9.86 9.25 -5.58
N ASN A 34 -9.47 9.05 -6.84
CA ASN A 34 -10.10 9.72 -7.98
C ASN A 34 -11.58 9.34 -8.13
N GLY A 35 -11.89 8.06 -7.97
CA GLY A 35 -13.27 7.58 -8.02
C GLY A 35 -14.14 8.18 -6.91
N LEU A 36 -13.57 8.29 -5.71
CA LEU A 36 -14.25 8.91 -4.58
C LEU A 36 -14.46 10.41 -4.81
N ALA A 37 -13.42 11.12 -5.24
CA ALA A 37 -13.48 12.57 -5.48
C ALA A 37 -14.50 12.93 -6.56
N GLN A 38 -14.62 12.12 -7.58
CA GLN A 38 -15.54 12.34 -8.70
C GLN A 38 -16.88 11.63 -8.52
N GLN A 39 -17.04 10.86 -7.46
CA GLN A 39 -18.21 10.01 -7.22
C GLN A 39 -18.51 9.09 -8.40
N ASP A 40 -17.47 8.52 -8.98
CA ASP A 40 -17.56 7.64 -10.13
C ASP A 40 -17.70 6.18 -9.69
N LEU A 41 -18.95 5.72 -9.59
CA LEU A 41 -19.27 4.39 -9.12
C LEU A 41 -18.68 3.30 -10.03
N ASP A 42 -18.73 3.48 -11.34
CA ASP A 42 -18.20 2.48 -12.28
C ASP A 42 -16.70 2.32 -12.16
N ALA A 43 -15.97 3.44 -12.01
CA ALA A 43 -14.54 3.42 -11.80
C ALA A 43 -14.17 2.72 -10.48
N LEU A 44 -14.92 3.01 -9.41
CA LEU A 44 -14.72 2.37 -8.10
C LEU A 44 -15.01 0.87 -8.15
N LYS A 45 -16.05 0.47 -8.88
CA LYS A 45 -16.40 -0.94 -9.08
C LYS A 45 -15.30 -1.69 -9.82
N LYS A 46 -14.76 -1.08 -10.87
CA LYS A 46 -13.63 -1.64 -11.63
C LYS A 46 -12.40 -1.77 -10.73
N ASN A 47 -12.14 -0.77 -9.90
CA ASN A 47 -11.00 -0.77 -8.99
C ASN A 47 -11.11 -1.88 -7.94
N LYS A 48 -12.30 -2.17 -7.45
CA LYS A 48 -12.53 -3.32 -6.55
C LYS A 48 -12.10 -4.63 -7.18
N LYS A 49 -12.39 -4.83 -8.46
CA LYS A 49 -11.97 -6.03 -9.19
C LYS A 49 -10.45 -6.09 -9.30
N GLN A 50 -9.80 -4.95 -9.52
CA GLN A 50 -8.34 -4.89 -9.64
C GLN A 50 -7.65 -5.27 -8.32
N ILE A 51 -8.13 -4.78 -7.19
CA ILE A 51 -7.52 -5.14 -5.90
C ILE A 51 -7.78 -6.59 -5.51
N ILE A 52 -8.95 -7.13 -5.81
CA ILE A 52 -9.25 -8.54 -5.56
C ILE A 52 -8.27 -9.42 -6.33
N LYS A 53 -8.04 -9.10 -7.60
CA LYS A 53 -7.08 -9.84 -8.43
C LYS A 53 -5.67 -9.77 -7.88
N LEU A 54 -5.22 -8.58 -7.47
CA LEU A 54 -3.89 -8.41 -6.88
C LEU A 54 -3.76 -9.18 -5.56
N SER A 55 -4.76 -9.09 -4.71
CA SER A 55 -4.79 -9.80 -3.42
C SER A 55 -4.71 -11.31 -3.61
N ASP A 56 -5.47 -11.84 -4.59
CA ASP A 56 -5.45 -13.28 -4.91
C ASP A 56 -4.06 -13.73 -5.39
N GLU A 57 -3.39 -12.91 -6.20
CA GLU A 57 -2.03 -13.21 -6.67
C GLU A 57 -1.02 -13.23 -5.51
N VAL A 58 -1.15 -12.30 -4.56
CA VAL A 58 -0.28 -12.28 -3.38
C VAL A 58 -0.57 -13.49 -2.47
N ASP A 59 -1.83 -13.84 -2.29
CA ASP A 59 -2.22 -15.04 -1.51
C ASP A 59 -1.66 -16.32 -2.15
N GLU A 60 -1.64 -16.39 -3.48
CA GLU A 60 -1.05 -17.52 -4.20
C GLU A 60 0.45 -17.63 -3.95
N LEU A 61 1.16 -16.51 -3.88
CA LEU A 61 2.58 -16.50 -3.52
C LEU A 61 2.78 -17.09 -2.10
N ARG A 62 1.91 -16.73 -1.17
CA ARG A 62 1.97 -17.29 0.19
C ARG A 62 1.69 -18.79 0.20
N ASP A 63 0.69 -19.23 -0.56
CA ASP A 63 0.32 -20.63 -0.61
C ASP A 63 1.45 -21.51 -1.20
N ASN A 64 2.29 -20.92 -2.04
CA ASN A 64 3.43 -21.61 -2.66
C ASN A 64 4.69 -21.58 -1.78
N VAL A 65 4.68 -20.89 -0.65
CA VAL A 65 5.85 -20.77 0.22
C VAL A 65 6.36 -22.12 0.74
N PHE A 66 5.44 -23.06 0.97
CA PHE A 66 5.80 -24.41 1.40
C PHE A 66 6.79 -25.05 0.42
N TYR A 67 6.50 -25.00 -0.86
CA TYR A 67 7.33 -25.59 -1.90
C TYR A 67 8.68 -24.86 -2.02
N PHE A 68 8.68 -23.56 -1.82
CA PHE A 68 9.90 -22.76 -1.80
C PHE A 68 10.82 -23.21 -0.66
N ILE A 69 10.30 -23.29 0.56
CA ILE A 69 11.05 -23.68 1.76
C ILE A 69 11.58 -25.11 1.63
N LYS A 70 10.75 -26.02 1.13
CA LYS A 70 11.12 -27.44 0.96
C LYS A 70 12.33 -27.65 0.06
N ASN A 71 12.52 -26.74 -0.90
CA ASN A 71 13.59 -26.85 -1.89
C ASN A 71 14.86 -26.07 -1.54
N LEU A 72 14.90 -25.46 -0.34
CA LEU A 72 16.07 -24.71 0.11
C LEU A 72 17.17 -25.68 0.61
N ASP A 73 18.43 -25.30 0.34
CA ASP A 73 19.57 -25.95 0.95
C ASP A 73 19.69 -25.59 2.43
N ASP A 74 20.29 -26.45 3.25
CA ASP A 74 20.51 -26.19 4.67
C ASP A 74 21.24 -24.87 4.93
N SER A 75 22.19 -24.52 4.06
CA SER A 75 22.96 -23.28 4.15
C SER A 75 22.13 -22.03 3.83
N SER A 76 20.93 -22.20 3.29
CA SER A 76 20.08 -21.11 2.81
C SER A 76 18.77 -20.97 3.58
N VAL A 77 18.69 -21.61 4.76
CA VAL A 77 17.48 -21.54 5.61
C VAL A 77 17.13 -20.09 5.99
N GLY A 78 18.13 -19.22 6.16
CA GLY A 78 17.91 -17.80 6.41
C GLY A 78 17.08 -17.10 5.34
N ALA A 79 17.14 -17.59 4.09
CA ALA A 79 16.35 -17.04 3.00
C ALA A 79 14.84 -17.23 3.22
N SER A 80 14.43 -18.28 3.94
CA SER A 80 13.02 -18.51 4.22
C SER A 80 12.42 -17.42 5.12
N ASN A 81 13.17 -16.99 6.14
CA ASN A 81 12.71 -15.90 7.03
C ASN A 81 12.52 -14.61 6.26
N PHE A 82 13.48 -14.27 5.42
CA PHE A 82 13.40 -13.09 4.57
C PHE A 82 12.17 -13.15 3.66
N TYR A 83 11.98 -14.25 2.97
CA TYR A 83 10.85 -14.41 2.04
C TYR A 83 9.50 -14.35 2.74
N ILE A 84 9.36 -15.00 3.90
CA ILE A 84 8.13 -14.97 4.69
C ILE A 84 7.79 -13.55 5.14
N LEU A 85 8.80 -12.79 5.60
CA LEU A 85 8.58 -11.40 6.01
C LEU A 85 8.13 -10.54 4.82
N ILE A 86 8.75 -10.71 3.66
CA ILE A 86 8.35 -10.00 2.43
C ILE A 86 6.90 -10.30 2.07
N LEU A 87 6.51 -11.57 2.08
CA LEU A 87 5.12 -11.95 1.79
C LEU A 87 4.15 -11.34 2.80
N GLY A 88 4.52 -11.28 4.07
CA GLY A 88 3.71 -10.65 5.11
C GLY A 88 3.44 -9.17 4.79
N TYR A 89 4.45 -8.43 4.40
CA TYR A 89 4.29 -7.02 4.02
C TYR A 89 3.42 -6.86 2.77
N LEU A 90 3.60 -7.71 1.77
CA LEU A 90 2.75 -7.68 0.57
C LEU A 90 1.28 -7.92 0.91
N GLN A 91 1.00 -8.86 1.81
CA GLN A 91 -0.36 -9.12 2.29
C GLN A 91 -0.94 -7.92 3.04
N ASP A 92 -0.15 -7.30 3.91
CA ASP A 92 -0.58 -6.11 4.64
C ASP A 92 -0.90 -4.96 3.68
N MET A 93 -0.10 -4.78 2.63
CA MET A 93 -0.35 -3.78 1.59
C MET A 93 -1.67 -4.04 0.86
N THR A 94 -1.89 -5.27 0.40
CA THR A 94 -3.13 -5.62 -0.31
C THR A 94 -4.34 -5.53 0.60
N GLN A 95 -4.20 -5.83 1.88
CA GLN A 95 -5.26 -5.72 2.86
C GLN A 95 -5.70 -4.26 3.05
N SER A 96 -4.74 -3.35 3.22
CA SER A 96 -5.03 -1.92 3.33
C SER A 96 -5.67 -1.36 2.06
N LEU A 97 -5.16 -1.73 0.89
CA LEU A 97 -5.71 -1.30 -0.40
C LEU A 97 -7.12 -1.85 -0.63
N THR A 98 -7.38 -3.07 -0.19
CA THR A 98 -8.71 -3.68 -0.25
C THR A 98 -9.70 -2.87 0.57
N TYR A 99 -9.32 -2.52 1.79
CA TYR A 99 -10.19 -1.76 2.68
C TYR A 99 -10.46 -0.35 2.13
N ILE A 100 -9.41 0.35 1.69
CA ILE A 100 -9.53 1.69 1.09
C ILE A 100 -10.49 1.68 -0.09
N THR A 101 -10.35 0.71 -0.98
CA THR A 101 -11.21 0.58 -2.17
C THR A 101 -12.65 0.26 -1.78
N LYS A 102 -12.81 -0.65 -0.81
CA LYS A 102 -14.13 -1.07 -0.33
C LYS A 102 -14.92 0.08 0.29
N VAL A 103 -14.30 0.85 1.19
CA VAL A 103 -15.01 1.96 1.85
C VAL A 103 -15.31 3.10 0.87
N SER A 104 -14.42 3.35 -0.08
CA SER A 104 -14.64 4.36 -1.12
C SER A 104 -15.80 3.97 -2.03
N HIS A 105 -15.85 2.72 -2.49
CA HIS A 105 -16.95 2.21 -3.30
C HIS A 105 -18.28 2.27 -2.54
N LYS A 106 -18.29 1.80 -1.30
CA LYS A 106 -19.49 1.75 -0.46
C LYS A 106 -20.09 3.14 -0.26
N HIS A 107 -19.24 4.13 -0.02
CA HIS A 107 -19.69 5.50 0.21
C HIS A 107 -20.46 6.05 -1.01
N VAL A 108 -19.92 5.87 -2.19
CA VAL A 108 -20.55 6.35 -3.43
C VAL A 108 -21.75 5.47 -3.79
N HIS A 109 -21.65 4.17 -3.65
CA HIS A 109 -22.74 3.23 -3.93
C HIS A 109 -23.98 3.52 -3.06
N ASN A 110 -23.77 3.90 -1.80
CA ASN A 110 -24.84 4.21 -0.87
C ASN A 110 -25.32 5.66 -0.97
N ASN A 111 -24.86 6.41 -1.96
CA ASN A 111 -25.26 7.79 -2.22
C ASN A 111 -25.02 8.72 -1.02
N HIS A 112 -23.95 8.48 -0.26
CA HIS A 112 -23.59 9.39 0.83
C HIS A 112 -23.10 10.73 0.26
N LYS A 113 -23.16 11.77 1.09
CA LYS A 113 -22.73 13.10 0.67
C LYS A 113 -21.30 13.10 0.17
N LYS A 114 -21.04 13.84 -0.90
CA LYS A 114 -19.71 14.07 -1.40
C LYS A 114 -18.84 14.69 -0.31
N LEU A 115 -17.59 14.29 -0.21
CA LEU A 115 -16.61 14.93 0.68
C LEU A 115 -16.51 16.43 0.33
N LYS A 116 -16.28 17.25 1.35
CA LYS A 116 -16.12 18.68 1.15
C LYS A 116 -14.81 19.00 0.46
N PHE A 117 -14.74 20.17 -0.15
CA PHE A 117 -13.58 20.63 -0.91
C PHE A 117 -12.27 20.46 -0.13
N ASN A 118 -12.23 20.89 1.12
CA ASN A 118 -11.01 20.80 1.91
C ASN A 118 -10.61 19.37 2.23
N GLN A 119 -11.57 18.47 2.42
CA GLN A 119 -11.30 17.04 2.61
C GLN A 119 -10.70 16.44 1.35
N ILE A 120 -11.26 16.74 0.19
CA ILE A 120 -10.74 16.30 -1.11
C ILE A 120 -9.32 16.82 -1.33
N LYS A 121 -9.09 18.10 -1.03
CA LYS A 121 -7.78 18.73 -1.18
C LYS A 121 -6.73 18.05 -0.30
N GLU A 122 -7.06 17.75 0.95
CA GLU A 122 -6.17 17.06 1.88
C GLU A 122 -5.84 15.66 1.39
N LEU A 123 -6.85 14.91 0.94
CA LEU A 123 -6.66 13.57 0.38
C LEU A 123 -5.85 13.60 -0.91
N SER A 124 -6.02 14.65 -1.72
CA SER A 124 -5.24 14.83 -2.95
C SER A 124 -3.75 15.00 -2.64
N GLN A 125 -3.42 15.77 -1.62
CA GLN A 125 -2.03 15.95 -1.19
C GLN A 125 -1.42 14.65 -0.68
N ILE A 126 -2.19 13.87 0.07
CA ILE A 126 -1.77 12.55 0.54
C ILE A 126 -1.55 11.62 -0.65
N ASN A 127 -2.47 11.61 -1.61
CA ASN A 127 -2.33 10.79 -2.82
C ASN A 127 -1.05 11.15 -3.57
N ASP A 128 -0.75 12.43 -3.75
CA ASP A 128 0.46 12.87 -4.43
C ASP A 128 1.72 12.35 -3.72
N SER A 129 1.74 12.40 -2.40
CA SER A 129 2.87 11.92 -1.60
C SER A 129 3.02 10.40 -1.68
N ILE A 130 1.92 9.66 -1.65
CA ILE A 130 1.93 8.20 -1.80
C ILE A 130 2.39 7.82 -3.21
N GLN A 131 1.88 8.50 -4.24
CA GLN A 131 2.30 8.26 -5.63
C GLN A 131 3.80 8.45 -5.81
N GLN A 132 4.36 9.52 -5.22
CA GLN A 132 5.79 9.80 -5.29
C GLN A 132 6.61 8.72 -4.58
N LEU A 133 6.21 8.35 -3.36
CA LEU A 133 6.93 7.31 -2.60
C LEU A 133 6.91 5.98 -3.35
N PHE A 134 5.77 5.59 -3.88
CA PHE A 134 5.65 4.35 -4.66
C PHE A 134 6.48 4.40 -5.95
N SER A 135 6.49 5.55 -6.64
CA SER A 135 7.32 5.70 -7.85
C SER A 135 8.79 5.51 -7.57
N GLU A 136 9.29 6.10 -6.49
CA GLU A 136 10.69 5.94 -6.09
C GLU A 136 11.00 4.52 -5.65
N ALA A 137 10.07 3.87 -4.95
CA ALA A 137 10.21 2.46 -4.58
C ALA A 137 10.25 1.56 -5.82
N ILE A 138 9.38 1.79 -6.80
CA ILE A 138 9.36 1.04 -8.06
C ILE A 138 10.70 1.17 -8.78
N ASP A 139 11.21 2.40 -8.90
CA ASP A 139 12.49 2.66 -9.54
C ASP A 139 13.64 1.94 -8.83
N THR A 140 13.61 1.95 -7.50
CA THR A 140 14.61 1.27 -6.67
C THR A 140 14.64 -0.22 -6.94
N PHE A 141 13.47 -0.86 -6.99
CA PHE A 141 13.40 -2.29 -7.27
C PHE A 141 13.72 -2.61 -8.74
N SER A 142 13.27 -1.80 -9.68
CA SER A 142 13.54 -2.01 -11.11
C SER A 142 15.02 -1.89 -11.44
N SER A 143 15.73 -0.96 -10.79
CA SER A 143 17.17 -0.77 -10.99
C SER A 143 18.03 -1.56 -10.00
N GLN A 144 17.41 -2.22 -9.02
CA GLN A 144 18.09 -2.90 -7.91
C GLN A 144 19.06 -1.98 -7.15
N SER A 145 18.74 -0.70 -7.08
CA SER A 145 19.52 0.32 -6.37
C SER A 145 19.06 0.44 -4.92
N PHE A 146 19.23 -0.63 -4.14
CA PHE A 146 18.68 -0.72 -2.78
C PHE A 146 19.31 0.26 -1.78
N GLU A 147 20.47 0.82 -2.10
CA GLU A 147 21.10 1.87 -1.31
C GLU A 147 20.24 3.15 -1.26
N ARG A 148 19.31 3.33 -2.18
CA ARG A 148 18.40 4.47 -2.23
C ARG A 148 17.25 4.38 -1.21
N ILE A 149 17.07 3.21 -0.60
CA ILE A 149 15.93 2.97 0.30
C ILE A 149 15.93 3.91 1.49
N GLY A 150 17.11 4.23 2.03
CA GLY A 150 17.21 5.13 3.18
C GLY A 150 16.52 6.48 2.95
N SER A 151 16.71 7.08 1.76
CA SER A 151 16.07 8.35 1.43
C SER A 151 14.56 8.23 1.24
N ILE A 152 14.09 7.07 0.77
CA ILE A 152 12.65 6.80 0.63
C ILE A 152 12.00 6.70 2.02
N ILE A 153 12.64 6.00 2.93
CA ILE A 153 12.15 5.84 4.31
C ILE A 153 12.04 7.19 5.02
N GLU A 154 12.94 8.14 4.74
CA GLU A 154 12.87 9.49 5.31
C GLU A 154 11.57 10.20 4.95
N GLN A 155 10.97 9.91 3.80
CA GLN A 155 9.70 10.50 3.40
C GLN A 155 8.53 10.04 4.27
N LYS A 156 8.66 8.88 4.91
CA LYS A 156 7.67 8.33 5.84
C LYS A 156 7.29 9.34 6.93
N SER A 157 8.28 9.95 7.55
CA SER A 157 8.06 10.94 8.62
C SER A 157 7.25 12.13 8.14
N LYS A 158 7.53 12.59 6.92
CA LYS A 158 6.82 13.73 6.32
C LYS A 158 5.37 13.39 6.05
N ILE A 159 5.10 12.20 5.50
CA ILE A 159 3.74 11.75 5.22
C ILE A 159 2.98 11.54 6.53
N TYR A 160 3.62 10.99 7.55
CA TYR A 160 3.02 10.83 8.87
C TYR A 160 2.60 12.17 9.47
N ALA A 161 3.44 13.20 9.33
CA ALA A 161 3.12 14.53 9.82
C ALA A 161 1.89 15.11 9.12
N ILE A 162 1.76 14.87 7.81
CA ILE A 162 0.57 15.29 7.04
C ILE A 162 -0.67 14.54 7.53
N LEU A 163 -0.59 13.23 7.70
CA LEU A 163 -1.70 12.41 8.19
C LEU A 163 -2.16 12.86 9.57
N LYS A 164 -1.21 13.10 10.47
CA LYS A 164 -1.49 13.57 11.83
C LYS A 164 -2.19 14.93 11.81
N SER A 165 -1.69 15.86 11.01
CA SER A 165 -2.27 17.17 10.86
C SER A 165 -3.71 17.09 10.33
N ASN A 166 -3.94 16.25 9.35
CA ASN A 166 -5.27 16.06 8.77
C ASN A 166 -6.24 15.40 9.75
N ILE A 167 -5.76 14.49 10.60
CA ILE A 167 -6.58 13.91 11.66
C ILE A 167 -7.02 15.01 12.64
N GLU A 168 -6.08 15.85 13.07
CA GLU A 168 -6.39 16.96 13.99
C GLU A 168 -7.40 17.93 13.39
N THR A 169 -7.23 18.28 12.11
CA THR A 169 -8.17 19.14 11.38
C THR A 169 -9.56 18.51 11.31
N GLN A 170 -9.62 17.22 11.03
CA GLN A 170 -10.91 16.51 10.93
C GLN A 170 -11.61 16.42 12.29
N VAL A 171 -10.86 16.25 13.38
CA VAL A 171 -11.44 16.27 14.72
C VAL A 171 -12.17 17.60 14.96
N GLN A 172 -11.54 18.73 14.61
CA GLN A 172 -12.16 20.04 14.76
C GLN A 172 -13.39 20.20 13.86
N ARG A 173 -13.30 19.75 12.62
CA ARG A 173 -14.39 19.76 11.65
C ARG A 173 -15.61 19.00 12.19
N THR A 174 -15.36 17.87 12.84
CA THR A 174 -16.41 17.06 13.46
C THR A 174 -17.04 17.76 14.66
N ARG A 175 -16.22 18.38 15.51
CA ARG A 175 -16.70 19.09 16.70
C ARG A 175 -17.54 20.31 16.36
N THR A 176 -17.26 20.97 15.24
CA THR A 176 -18.03 22.15 14.78
C THR A 176 -19.16 21.77 13.83
N GLU A 177 -19.44 20.49 13.69
CA GLU A 177 -20.50 19.94 12.80
C GLU A 177 -20.33 20.33 11.33
N GLU A 178 -19.10 20.57 10.89
CA GLU A 178 -18.78 20.89 9.50
C GLU A 178 -18.62 19.63 8.63
N SER A 179 -18.79 18.46 9.20
CA SER A 179 -18.68 17.19 8.49
C SER A 179 -19.80 16.25 8.90
N SER A 180 -20.42 15.58 7.93
CA SER A 180 -21.44 14.58 8.23
C SER A 180 -20.82 13.35 8.92
N PRO A 181 -21.61 12.57 9.68
CA PRO A 181 -21.10 11.33 10.31
C PRO A 181 -20.49 10.37 9.32
N LYS A 182 -21.11 10.19 8.16
CA LYS A 182 -20.60 9.27 7.12
C LYS A 182 -19.30 9.77 6.50
N ASN A 183 -19.19 11.06 6.23
CA ASN A 183 -17.97 11.67 5.71
C ASN A 183 -16.83 11.60 6.74
N THR A 184 -17.16 11.84 8.01
CA THR A 184 -16.20 11.75 9.11
C THR A 184 -15.61 10.34 9.22
N THR A 185 -16.48 9.34 9.24
CA THR A 185 -16.06 7.93 9.33
C THR A 185 -15.20 7.54 8.12
N LEU A 186 -15.64 7.90 6.92
CA LEU A 186 -14.90 7.64 5.70
C LEU A 186 -13.51 8.27 5.74
N TYR A 187 -13.46 9.55 6.08
CA TYR A 187 -12.23 10.32 6.09
C TYR A 187 -11.20 9.74 7.06
N PHE A 188 -11.60 9.45 8.29
CA PHE A 188 -10.73 8.81 9.27
C PHE A 188 -10.26 7.43 8.81
N SER A 189 -11.17 6.64 8.22
CA SER A 189 -10.82 5.31 7.71
C SER A 189 -9.74 5.40 6.64
N LEU A 190 -9.87 6.35 5.71
CA LEU A 190 -8.88 6.55 4.65
C LEU A 190 -7.52 6.97 5.20
N LEU A 191 -7.50 7.86 6.19
CA LEU A 191 -6.24 8.31 6.80
C LEU A 191 -5.54 7.16 7.54
N LEU A 192 -6.29 6.39 8.33
CA LEU A 192 -5.73 5.30 9.12
C LEU A 192 -5.25 4.15 8.24
N GLU A 193 -6.01 3.79 7.20
CA GLU A 193 -5.59 2.74 6.27
C GLU A 193 -4.41 3.18 5.41
N THR A 194 -4.33 4.45 5.07
CA THR A 194 -3.16 4.99 4.38
C THR A 194 -1.92 4.88 5.26
N LYS A 195 -2.07 5.14 6.55
CA LYS A 195 -0.98 4.95 7.52
C LYS A 195 -0.52 3.49 7.53
N ASP A 196 -1.46 2.55 7.57
CA ASP A 196 -1.15 1.12 7.57
C ASP A 196 -0.47 0.70 6.26
N LEU A 197 -0.94 1.20 5.11
CA LEU A 197 -0.31 0.97 3.82
C LEU A 197 1.14 1.49 3.81
N LEU A 198 1.35 2.68 4.34
CA LEU A 198 2.67 3.29 4.43
C LEU A 198 3.60 2.48 5.32
N ASN A 199 3.10 2.00 6.47
CA ASN A 199 3.86 1.13 7.39
C ASN A 199 4.27 -0.17 6.71
N ALA A 200 3.37 -0.82 5.99
CA ALA A 200 3.66 -2.08 5.31
C ALA A 200 4.68 -1.85 4.18
N THR A 201 4.49 -0.81 3.38
CA THR A 201 5.38 -0.50 2.26
C THR A 201 6.79 -0.17 2.72
N THR A 202 6.92 0.68 3.74
CA THR A 202 8.24 1.04 4.28
C THR A 202 8.88 -0.12 5.04
N GLY A 203 8.09 -0.96 5.71
CA GLY A 203 8.58 -2.18 6.34
C GLY A 203 9.20 -3.14 5.33
N LEU A 204 8.54 -3.30 4.19
CA LEU A 204 9.07 -4.08 3.07
C LEU A 204 10.43 -3.53 2.60
N LEU A 205 10.50 -2.22 2.41
CA LEU A 205 11.73 -1.54 1.98
C LEU A 205 12.85 -1.72 3.01
N GLU A 206 12.55 -1.62 4.29
CA GLU A 206 13.52 -1.79 5.37
C GLU A 206 14.13 -3.20 5.38
N GLU A 207 13.34 -4.23 5.08
CA GLU A 207 13.86 -5.60 4.98
C GLU A 207 14.92 -5.72 3.87
N TYR A 208 14.67 -5.11 2.71
CA TYR A 208 15.66 -5.09 1.63
C TYR A 208 16.89 -4.26 1.98
N HIS A 209 16.70 -3.14 2.66
CA HIS A 209 17.79 -2.26 3.07
C HIS A 209 18.71 -2.95 4.08
N THR A 210 18.14 -3.74 4.98
CA THR A 210 18.90 -4.50 5.99
C THR A 210 19.75 -5.60 5.36
N GLU A 211 19.27 -6.25 4.29
CA GLU A 211 19.97 -7.32 3.60
C GLU A 211 21.07 -6.79 2.63
N TYR A 212 21.09 -5.51 2.41
CA TYR A 212 22.05 -4.82 1.57
C TYR A 212 22.77 -3.75 2.37
#